data_0725653bc7fad5a0a49d7a5d92934bd7
#
_entry.id   0725653bc7fad5a0a49d7a5d92934bd7
#
_cell.length_a   1.000
_cell.length_b   1.000
_cell.length_c   1.000
_cell.angle_alpha   90.00
_cell.angle_beta   90.00
_cell.angle_gamma   90.00
#
_symmetry.space_group_name_H-M   'P 1'
#
loop_
_entity.id
_entity.type
_entity.pdbx_description
1 polymer ?
#
loop_
_entity_poly.entity_id
_entity_poly.type
_entity_poly.pdbx_seq_one_letter_code
_entity_poly.pdbx_strand_id
1 'polypeptide(L)'
;MRDFVAIDFETANECASSVCSIGAVLVRNGKIVKTFYSLIKPEPDYYKWFCQQVHGLGHEDTDDAEVFPFVWRRMTEELLEGIQILSEDTADCPDALPLVAHNAGFDSRCLREVFRCYRMDYPEFVFHDTLAASRRHFCGSLENHQLQTVAAACGYDLMNHHHALADAEACAWIAREIL
;
A
#
# COMPACT_ATOMS: atom_id res chain seq x y z
N MET A 1 13.18 -0.37 -9.83
CA MET A 1 13.64 0.20 -8.54
C MET A 1 14.17 -0.88 -7.62
N ARG A 2 15.17 -0.60 -6.73
CA ARG A 2 15.84 -1.67 -5.93
C ARG A 2 15.56 -1.60 -4.42
N ASP A 3 15.28 -0.41 -3.89
CA ASP A 3 15.07 -0.17 -2.47
C ASP A 3 13.83 0.71 -2.29
N PHE A 4 12.79 0.18 -1.64
CA PHE A 4 11.50 0.85 -1.43
C PHE A 4 10.58 0.07 -0.49
N VAL A 5 9.47 0.66 -0.11
CA VAL A 5 8.37 0.00 0.58
C VAL A 5 7.14 0.01 -0.32
N ALA A 6 6.68 -1.15 -0.78
CA ALA A 6 5.37 -1.24 -1.44
C ALA A 6 4.27 -1.28 -0.39
N ILE A 7 3.15 -0.59 -0.66
CA ILE A 7 2.02 -0.48 0.26
C ILE A 7 0.71 -0.58 -0.51
N ASP A 8 -0.31 -1.15 0.15
CA ASP A 8 -1.67 -1.23 -0.36
C ASP A 8 -2.67 -1.16 0.80
N PHE A 9 -3.79 -0.45 0.60
CA PHE A 9 -4.87 -0.30 1.57
C PHE A 9 -6.20 -0.81 1.02
N GLU A 10 -6.98 -1.49 1.89
CA GLU A 10 -8.41 -1.67 1.65
C GLU A 10 -9.21 -0.69 2.51
N THR A 11 -10.35 -0.22 1.98
CA THR A 11 -11.23 0.72 2.68
C THR A 11 -12.62 0.14 2.92
N ALA A 12 -13.15 0.35 4.13
CA ALA A 12 -14.48 -0.13 4.52
C ALA A 12 -15.62 0.58 3.76
N ASN A 13 -15.39 1.83 3.32
CA ASN A 13 -16.37 2.66 2.65
C ASN A 13 -15.70 3.71 1.74
N GLU A 14 -16.47 4.67 1.22
CA GLU A 14 -16.00 5.74 0.33
C GLU A 14 -15.10 6.79 0.99
N CYS A 15 -15.01 6.81 2.33
CA CYS A 15 -14.13 7.72 3.04
C CYS A 15 -12.69 7.19 3.00
N ALA A 16 -11.77 7.97 2.46
CA ALA A 16 -10.37 7.56 2.33
C ALA A 16 -9.68 7.31 3.69
N SER A 17 -10.18 7.88 4.79
CA SER A 17 -9.68 7.59 6.14
C SER A 17 -10.14 6.24 6.70
N SER A 18 -11.19 5.64 6.09
CA SER A 18 -11.80 4.39 6.58
C SER A 18 -11.02 3.15 6.12
N VAL A 19 -9.69 3.18 6.30
CA VAL A 19 -8.84 2.04 5.98
C VAL A 19 -9.14 0.86 6.92
N CYS A 20 -9.36 -0.34 6.36
CA CYS A 20 -9.71 -1.54 7.13
C CYS A 20 -8.65 -2.65 7.06
N SER A 21 -7.69 -2.54 6.17
CA SER A 21 -6.48 -3.35 6.19
C SER A 21 -5.32 -2.65 5.51
N ILE A 22 -4.10 -3.08 5.83
CA ILE A 22 -2.86 -2.62 5.23
C ILE A 22 -1.98 -3.83 4.90
N GLY A 23 -1.43 -3.83 3.69
CA GLY A 23 -0.32 -4.66 3.29
C GLY A 23 0.92 -3.81 3.02
N ALA A 24 2.08 -4.24 3.48
CA ALA A 24 3.34 -3.55 3.20
C ALA A 24 4.48 -4.54 2.97
N VAL A 25 5.37 -4.21 2.04
CA VAL A 25 6.47 -5.07 1.60
C VAL A 25 7.75 -4.26 1.53
N LEU A 26 8.74 -4.64 2.32
CA LEU A 26 10.07 -4.04 2.27
C LEU A 26 10.92 -4.73 1.20
N VAL A 27 11.40 -3.95 0.24
CA VAL A 27 12.34 -4.40 -0.79
C VAL A 27 13.70 -3.74 -0.57
N ARG A 28 14.76 -4.57 -0.52
CA ARG A 28 16.15 -4.13 -0.43
C ARG A 28 17.00 -4.89 -1.46
N ASN A 29 17.83 -4.15 -2.19
CA ASN A 29 18.67 -4.72 -3.26
C ASN A 29 17.87 -5.52 -4.30
N GLY A 30 16.62 -5.09 -4.58
CA GLY A 30 15.73 -5.76 -5.51
C GLY A 30 15.14 -7.09 -4.99
N LYS A 31 15.19 -7.36 -3.69
CA LYS A 31 14.61 -8.56 -3.07
C LYS A 31 13.61 -8.16 -1.99
N ILE A 32 12.50 -8.88 -1.92
CA ILE A 32 11.57 -8.80 -0.79
C ILE A 32 12.31 -9.37 0.43
N VAL A 33 12.46 -8.56 1.48
CA VAL A 33 13.15 -8.94 2.72
C VAL A 33 12.21 -9.11 3.89
N LYS A 34 11.10 -8.35 3.92
CA LYS A 34 10.05 -8.44 4.94
C LYS A 34 8.69 -8.10 4.36
N THR A 35 7.66 -8.63 4.98
CA THR A 35 6.25 -8.31 4.70
C THR A 35 5.52 -8.00 5.99
N PHE A 36 4.48 -7.19 5.89
CA PHE A 36 3.61 -6.84 7.00
C PHE A 36 2.16 -6.85 6.52
N TYR A 37 1.27 -7.40 7.33
CA TYR A 37 -0.17 -7.33 7.13
C TYR A 37 -0.87 -7.07 8.44
N SER A 38 -1.88 -6.22 8.43
CA SER A 38 -2.77 -6.04 9.56
C SER A 38 -4.16 -5.63 9.13
N LEU A 39 -5.15 -6.16 9.81
CA LEU A 39 -6.48 -5.57 9.88
C LEU A 39 -6.41 -4.27 10.68
N ILE A 40 -7.30 -3.34 10.36
CA ILE A 40 -7.42 -2.03 11.00
C ILE A 40 -8.89 -1.79 11.32
N LYS A 41 -9.19 -1.37 12.54
CA LYS A 41 -10.52 -0.84 12.85
C LYS A 41 -10.72 0.47 12.10
N PRO A 42 -11.67 0.52 11.14
CA PRO A 42 -11.80 1.69 10.27
C PRO A 42 -12.38 2.91 10.99
N GLU A 43 -12.07 4.12 10.51
CA GLU A 43 -12.68 5.36 10.99
C GLU A 43 -12.99 6.27 9.78
N PRO A 44 -14.27 6.54 9.47
CA PRO A 44 -15.50 6.12 10.19
C PRO A 44 -15.77 4.61 10.07
N ASP A 45 -16.30 4.04 11.17
CA ASP A 45 -16.54 2.61 11.35
C ASP A 45 -17.93 2.20 10.81
N TYR A 46 -18.01 2.07 9.49
CA TYR A 46 -19.13 1.43 8.79
C TYR A 46 -18.66 0.82 7.47
N TYR A 47 -19.37 -0.22 7.02
CA TYR A 47 -19.03 -0.90 5.78
C TYR A 47 -20.05 -0.63 4.68
N LYS A 48 -19.55 -0.36 3.48
CA LYS A 48 -20.38 -0.33 2.27
C LYS A 48 -20.34 -1.69 1.59
N TRP A 49 -21.49 -2.16 1.19
CA TRP A 49 -21.63 -3.45 0.51
C TRP A 49 -20.66 -3.62 -0.67
N PHE A 50 -20.48 -2.60 -1.49
CA PHE A 50 -19.57 -2.72 -2.64
C PHE A 50 -18.10 -2.88 -2.23
N CYS A 51 -17.65 -2.28 -1.13
CA CYS A 51 -16.30 -2.50 -0.60
C CYS A 51 -16.13 -3.93 -0.11
N GLN A 52 -17.12 -4.44 0.65
CA GLN A 52 -17.11 -5.82 1.12
C GLN A 52 -17.13 -6.84 -0.04
N GLN A 53 -17.81 -6.54 -1.16
CA GLN A 53 -17.77 -7.42 -2.34
C GLN A 53 -16.39 -7.44 -3.01
N VAL A 54 -15.56 -6.42 -2.82
CA VAL A 54 -14.21 -6.34 -3.39
C VAL A 54 -13.23 -7.14 -2.54
N HIS A 55 -13.08 -6.83 -1.26
CA HIS A 55 -12.04 -7.41 -0.38
C HIS A 55 -12.55 -8.43 0.64
N GLY A 56 -13.85 -8.61 0.78
CA GLY A 56 -14.46 -9.62 1.65
C GLY A 56 -14.46 -9.29 3.14
N LEU A 57 -13.89 -8.17 3.57
CA LEU A 57 -13.81 -7.79 4.99
C LEU A 57 -15.09 -7.12 5.48
N GLY A 58 -15.44 -7.33 6.74
CA GLY A 58 -16.57 -6.74 7.42
C GLY A 58 -16.29 -6.45 8.89
N HIS A 59 -17.34 -6.07 9.63
CA HIS A 59 -17.25 -5.82 11.06
C HIS A 59 -16.73 -7.02 11.85
N GLU A 60 -17.10 -8.23 11.46
CA GLU A 60 -16.64 -9.47 12.07
C GLU A 60 -15.12 -9.65 12.05
N ASP A 61 -14.44 -9.00 11.08
CA ASP A 61 -12.98 -9.08 10.93
C ASP A 61 -12.28 -7.96 11.70
N THR A 62 -12.90 -6.77 11.80
CA THR A 62 -12.21 -5.55 12.22
C THR A 62 -12.68 -4.92 13.52
N ASP A 63 -13.81 -5.37 14.11
CA ASP A 63 -14.33 -4.79 15.36
C ASP A 63 -13.34 -4.86 16.53
N ASP A 64 -12.56 -5.95 16.59
CA ASP A 64 -11.52 -6.16 17.60
C ASP A 64 -10.11 -5.78 17.12
N ALA A 65 -9.98 -5.24 15.89
CA ALA A 65 -8.69 -4.83 15.36
C ALA A 65 -8.18 -3.54 16.00
N GLU A 66 -6.86 -3.36 15.97
CA GLU A 66 -6.23 -2.11 16.41
C GLU A 66 -6.61 -0.95 15.47
N VAL A 67 -6.71 0.26 16.02
CA VAL A 67 -6.88 1.47 15.20
C VAL A 67 -5.57 1.85 14.49
N PHE A 68 -5.68 2.60 13.40
CA PHE A 68 -4.57 2.93 12.51
C PHE A 68 -3.28 3.42 13.21
N PRO A 69 -3.28 4.33 14.20
CA PRO A 69 -2.03 4.82 14.82
C PRO A 69 -1.17 3.70 15.43
N PHE A 70 -1.81 2.69 16.03
CA PHE A 70 -1.07 1.56 16.61
C PHE A 70 -0.55 0.62 15.53
N VAL A 71 -1.36 0.35 14.48
CA VAL A 71 -0.94 -0.48 13.35
C VAL A 71 0.20 0.18 12.58
N TRP A 72 0.12 1.50 12.33
CA TRP A 72 1.19 2.25 11.65
C TRP A 72 2.51 2.20 12.42
N ARG A 73 2.45 2.44 13.74
CA ARG A 73 3.63 2.34 14.60
C ARG A 73 4.23 0.92 14.56
N ARG A 74 3.41 -0.11 14.72
CA ARG A 74 3.85 -1.50 14.67
C ARG A 74 4.45 -1.85 13.31
N MET A 75 3.84 -1.41 12.21
CA MET A 75 4.39 -1.59 10.87
C MET A 75 5.78 -0.94 10.73
N THR A 76 5.94 0.30 11.20
CA THR A 76 7.24 0.98 11.13
C THR A 76 8.29 0.31 12.03
N GLU A 77 7.93 -0.17 13.20
CA GLU A 77 8.84 -0.89 14.11
C GLU A 77 9.24 -2.26 13.56
N GLU A 78 8.28 -3.08 13.13
CA GLU A 78 8.51 -4.47 12.73
C GLU A 78 9.04 -4.60 11.30
N LEU A 79 8.50 -3.83 10.36
CA LEU A 79 8.90 -3.90 8.95
C LEU A 79 10.17 -3.12 8.67
N LEU A 80 10.25 -1.89 9.16
CA LEU A 80 11.32 -0.96 8.79
C LEU A 80 12.54 -1.01 9.70
N GLU A 81 12.41 -1.46 10.96
CA GLU A 81 13.54 -1.59 11.91
C GLU A 81 14.42 -0.35 12.00
N GLY A 82 13.80 0.84 12.00
CA GLY A 82 14.50 2.12 12.05
C GLY A 82 14.84 2.73 10.68
N ILE A 83 14.55 2.05 9.57
CA ILE A 83 14.62 2.64 8.23
C ILE A 83 13.51 3.70 8.12
N GLN A 84 13.85 4.88 7.63
CA GLN A 84 12.88 5.97 7.46
C GLN A 84 12.18 5.86 6.11
N ILE A 85 10.90 6.28 6.08
CA ILE A 85 10.18 6.49 4.82
C ILE A 85 10.58 7.86 4.28
N LEU A 86 10.84 7.93 2.98
CA LEU A 86 11.23 9.16 2.29
C LEU A 86 10.05 10.16 2.28
N SER A 87 10.30 11.35 2.76
CA SER A 87 9.35 12.46 2.86
C SER A 87 10.09 13.78 2.77
N GLU A 88 9.39 14.91 2.86
CA GLU A 88 10.03 16.23 2.96
C GLU A 88 10.95 16.32 4.19
N ASP A 89 10.54 15.74 5.32
CA ASP A 89 11.30 15.77 6.58
C ASP A 89 12.55 14.87 6.56
N THR A 90 12.60 13.89 5.66
CA THR A 90 13.68 12.89 5.55
C THR A 90 14.46 13.03 4.24
N ALA A 91 14.28 14.13 3.50
CA ALA A 91 14.89 14.33 2.18
C ALA A 91 16.43 14.27 2.21
N ASP A 92 17.04 14.65 3.32
CA ASP A 92 18.50 14.59 3.53
C ASP A 92 18.99 13.23 4.07
N CYS A 93 18.09 12.27 4.32
CA CYS A 93 18.46 10.94 4.77
C CYS A 93 18.73 10.02 3.57
N PRO A 94 19.98 9.62 3.31
CA PRO A 94 20.32 8.84 2.11
C PRO A 94 19.73 7.43 2.09
N ASP A 95 19.33 6.91 3.25
CA ASP A 95 18.77 5.58 3.42
C ASP A 95 17.24 5.56 3.52
N ALA A 96 16.59 6.74 3.45
CA ALA A 96 15.14 6.82 3.46
C ALA A 96 14.54 6.20 2.19
N LEU A 97 13.47 5.39 2.35
CA LEU A 97 12.87 4.63 1.26
C LEU A 97 11.56 5.26 0.79
N PRO A 98 11.35 5.43 -0.52
CA PRO A 98 10.07 5.87 -1.04
C PRO A 98 8.99 4.79 -0.86
N LEU A 99 7.74 5.23 -0.79
CA LEU A 99 6.57 4.36 -0.91
C LEU A 99 6.28 4.07 -2.38
N VAL A 100 5.78 2.89 -2.65
CA VAL A 100 5.34 2.46 -3.99
C VAL A 100 3.94 1.87 -3.87
N ALA A 101 3.03 2.24 -4.77
CA ALA A 101 1.70 1.66 -4.84
C ALA A 101 1.23 1.53 -6.29
N HIS A 102 0.21 0.70 -6.53
CA HIS A 102 -0.41 0.59 -7.84
C HIS A 102 -1.65 1.48 -7.90
N ASN A 103 -1.62 2.56 -8.69
CA ASN A 103 -2.53 3.71 -8.59
C ASN A 103 -2.31 4.49 -7.29
N ALA A 104 -1.06 4.87 -7.05
CA ALA A 104 -0.57 5.49 -5.82
C ALA A 104 -1.38 6.72 -5.36
N GLY A 105 -2.15 7.34 -6.24
CA GLY A 105 -3.08 8.42 -5.89
C GLY A 105 -4.16 7.99 -4.90
N PHE A 106 -4.55 6.70 -4.92
CA PHE A 106 -5.51 6.15 -3.95
C PHE A 106 -4.86 5.99 -2.58
N ASP A 107 -3.73 5.26 -2.50
CA ASP A 107 -3.06 4.95 -1.24
C ASP A 107 -2.50 6.19 -0.55
N SER A 108 -1.92 7.11 -1.30
CA SER A 108 -1.43 8.39 -0.76
C SER A 108 -2.56 9.23 -0.18
N ARG A 109 -3.74 9.23 -0.81
CA ARG A 109 -4.92 9.90 -0.29
C ARG A 109 -5.43 9.21 0.99
N CYS A 110 -5.52 7.88 0.99
CA CYS A 110 -5.91 7.11 2.17
C CYS A 110 -4.97 7.42 3.35
N LEU A 111 -3.67 7.37 3.12
CA LEU A 111 -2.66 7.63 4.13
C LEU A 111 -2.76 9.06 4.68
N ARG A 112 -2.90 10.06 3.82
CA ARG A 112 -3.08 11.46 4.23
C ARG A 112 -4.35 11.67 5.06
N GLU A 113 -5.49 11.15 4.59
CA GLU A 113 -6.76 11.34 5.26
C GLU A 113 -6.86 10.57 6.59
N VAL A 114 -6.26 9.39 6.72
CA VAL A 114 -6.24 8.68 7.99
C VAL A 114 -5.31 9.34 9.01
N PHE A 115 -4.15 9.87 8.58
CA PHE A 115 -3.30 10.69 9.44
C PHE A 115 -4.05 11.91 9.98
N ARG A 116 -4.78 12.62 9.09
CA ARG A 116 -5.60 13.76 9.46
C ARG A 116 -6.72 13.38 10.43
N CYS A 117 -7.40 12.24 10.19
CA CYS A 117 -8.48 11.73 11.03
C CYS A 117 -8.00 11.54 12.48
N TYR A 118 -6.81 10.98 12.66
CA TYR A 118 -6.20 10.75 13.97
C TYR A 118 -5.33 11.91 14.47
N ARG A 119 -5.34 13.08 13.79
CA ARG A 119 -4.55 14.27 14.14
C ARG A 119 -3.05 13.97 14.27
N MET A 120 -2.55 13.10 13.43
CA MET A 120 -1.13 12.78 13.29
C MET A 120 -0.50 13.75 12.27
N ASP A 121 0.75 14.14 12.50
CA ASP A 121 1.49 14.94 11.53
C ASP A 121 1.82 14.08 10.31
N TYR A 122 1.42 14.56 9.12
CA TYR A 122 1.68 13.89 7.85
C TYR A 122 2.93 14.48 7.19
N PRO A 123 4.02 13.70 7.02
CA PRO A 123 5.31 14.25 6.59
C PRO A 123 5.49 14.34 5.05
N GLU A 124 4.39 14.41 4.28
CA GLU A 124 4.40 14.47 2.81
C GLU A 124 5.28 13.37 2.19
N PHE A 125 4.88 12.12 2.38
CA PHE A 125 5.60 10.95 1.86
C PHE A 125 5.76 10.96 0.35
N VAL A 126 6.93 10.51 -0.12
CA VAL A 126 7.21 10.36 -1.55
C VAL A 126 6.66 9.02 -2.04
N PHE A 127 5.78 9.09 -3.04
CA PHE A 127 5.19 7.92 -3.69
C PHE A 127 5.67 7.75 -5.13
N HIS A 128 5.92 6.50 -5.53
CA HIS A 128 6.03 6.08 -6.92
C HIS A 128 4.82 5.24 -7.32
N ASP A 129 4.38 5.40 -8.57
CA ASP A 129 3.15 4.78 -9.09
C ASP A 129 3.47 3.76 -10.17
N THR A 130 3.24 2.47 -9.86
CA THR A 130 3.44 1.37 -10.82
C THR A 130 2.38 1.36 -11.93
N LEU A 131 1.17 1.89 -11.72
CA LEU A 131 0.16 2.08 -12.78
C LEU A 131 0.66 3.09 -13.83
N ALA A 132 1.16 4.23 -13.39
CA ALA A 132 1.73 5.23 -14.28
C ALA A 132 2.99 4.71 -14.99
N ALA A 133 3.83 3.96 -14.28
CA ALA A 133 5.01 3.31 -14.86
C ALA A 133 4.63 2.27 -15.91
N SER A 134 3.62 1.41 -15.64
CA SER A 134 3.18 0.38 -16.58
C SER A 134 2.64 0.96 -17.89
N ARG A 135 1.91 2.07 -17.83
CA ARG A 135 1.42 2.78 -19.03
C ARG A 135 2.57 3.27 -19.90
N ARG A 136 3.67 3.74 -19.30
CA ARG A 136 4.88 4.16 -20.04
C ARG A 136 5.67 2.96 -20.59
N HIS A 137 5.82 1.92 -19.76
CA HIS A 137 6.65 0.76 -20.10
C HIS A 137 6.02 -0.08 -21.22
N PHE A 138 4.75 -0.41 -21.10
CA PHE A 138 4.05 -1.31 -22.03
C PHE A 138 3.45 -0.60 -23.25
N CYS A 139 3.34 0.73 -23.24
CA CYS A 139 2.95 1.54 -24.42
C CYS A 139 1.73 1.02 -25.20
N GLY A 140 0.68 0.54 -24.50
CA GLY A 140 -0.54 0.04 -25.13
C GLY A 140 -0.46 -1.42 -25.64
N SER A 141 0.57 -2.18 -25.25
CA SER A 141 0.66 -3.62 -25.54
C SER A 141 -0.22 -4.49 -24.63
N LEU A 142 -0.78 -3.91 -23.55
CA LEU A 142 -1.70 -4.58 -22.63
C LEU A 142 -3.14 -4.13 -22.90
N GLU A 143 -4.11 -5.03 -22.67
CA GLU A 143 -5.54 -4.72 -22.78
C GLU A 143 -6.01 -3.68 -21.75
N ASN A 144 -5.41 -3.70 -20.56
CA ASN A 144 -5.61 -2.73 -19.49
C ASN A 144 -4.36 -2.69 -18.60
N HIS A 145 -4.35 -1.77 -17.62
CA HIS A 145 -3.24 -1.63 -16.67
C HIS A 145 -3.70 -1.88 -15.22
N GLN A 146 -4.67 -2.78 -15.03
CA GLN A 146 -5.04 -3.25 -13.70
C GLN A 146 -3.89 -4.06 -13.09
N LEU A 147 -3.81 -4.09 -11.76
CA LEU A 147 -2.72 -4.71 -11.02
C LEU A 147 -2.44 -6.15 -11.50
N GLN A 148 -3.47 -6.97 -11.61
CA GLN A 148 -3.36 -8.37 -12.05
C GLN A 148 -2.82 -8.51 -13.48
N THR A 149 -3.25 -7.64 -14.40
CA THR A 149 -2.79 -7.66 -15.80
C THR A 149 -1.32 -7.29 -15.89
N VAL A 150 -0.91 -6.25 -15.15
CA VAL A 150 0.49 -5.80 -15.14
C VAL A 150 1.38 -6.79 -14.40
N ALA A 151 0.92 -7.36 -13.29
CA ALA A 151 1.63 -8.40 -12.55
C ALA A 151 1.93 -9.61 -13.46
N ALA A 152 0.89 -10.13 -14.15
CA ALA A 152 1.05 -11.24 -15.09
C ALA A 152 2.04 -10.91 -16.23
N ALA A 153 1.99 -9.70 -16.78
CA ALA A 153 2.93 -9.25 -17.81
C ALA A 153 4.39 -9.16 -17.29
N CYS A 154 4.56 -8.92 -15.97
CA CYS A 154 5.85 -8.96 -15.28
C CYS A 154 6.23 -10.36 -14.78
N GLY A 155 5.46 -11.41 -15.09
CA GLY A 155 5.74 -12.79 -14.69
C GLY A 155 5.36 -13.14 -13.25
N TYR A 156 4.43 -12.38 -12.64
CA TYR A 156 3.90 -12.62 -11.30
C TYR A 156 2.43 -13.07 -11.37
N ASP A 157 2.12 -14.20 -10.74
CA ASP A 157 0.76 -14.74 -10.66
C ASP A 157 0.08 -14.29 -9.37
N LEU A 158 -0.81 -13.30 -9.48
CA LEU A 158 -1.54 -12.73 -8.34
C LEU A 158 -2.77 -13.60 -8.02
N MET A 159 -2.66 -14.48 -7.00
CA MET A 159 -3.70 -15.43 -6.63
C MET A 159 -4.83 -14.85 -5.79
N ASN A 160 -4.55 -13.89 -4.90
CA ASN A 160 -5.51 -13.33 -3.93
C ASN A 160 -5.67 -11.82 -4.14
N HIS A 161 -6.16 -11.43 -5.32
CA HIS A 161 -6.43 -10.01 -5.60
C HIS A 161 -7.46 -9.44 -4.62
N HIS A 162 -7.27 -8.19 -4.20
CA HIS A 162 -8.01 -7.49 -3.15
C HIS A 162 -7.74 -7.98 -1.72
N HIS A 163 -6.58 -8.60 -1.52
CA HIS A 163 -5.99 -8.79 -0.21
C HIS A 163 -4.77 -7.87 -0.12
N ALA A 164 -4.80 -6.87 0.76
CA ALA A 164 -3.82 -5.78 0.79
C ALA A 164 -2.34 -6.26 0.74
N LEU A 165 -1.98 -7.35 1.43
CA LEU A 165 -0.62 -7.88 1.35
C LEU A 165 -0.31 -8.49 -0.02
N ALA A 166 -1.24 -9.26 -0.60
CA ALA A 166 -1.02 -9.86 -1.91
C ALA A 166 -0.88 -8.80 -3.00
N ASP A 167 -1.66 -7.72 -2.91
CA ASP A 167 -1.62 -6.61 -3.85
C ASP A 167 -0.33 -5.77 -3.65
N ALA A 168 0.12 -5.56 -2.41
CA ALA A 168 1.43 -4.96 -2.12
C ALA A 168 2.61 -5.81 -2.63
N GLU A 169 2.54 -7.14 -2.54
CA GLU A 169 3.56 -8.06 -3.10
C GLU A 169 3.60 -8.00 -4.62
N ALA A 170 2.44 -8.02 -5.28
CA ALA A 170 2.35 -7.85 -6.73
C ALA A 170 2.89 -6.48 -7.16
N CYS A 171 2.53 -5.42 -6.45
CA CYS A 171 3.05 -4.08 -6.67
C CYS A 171 4.57 -4.02 -6.52
N ALA A 172 5.12 -4.67 -5.47
CA ALA A 172 6.57 -4.77 -5.25
C ALA A 172 7.27 -5.49 -6.39
N TRP A 173 6.68 -6.57 -6.90
CA TRP A 173 7.21 -7.30 -8.05
C TRP A 173 7.24 -6.41 -9.30
N ILE A 174 6.13 -5.79 -9.64
CA ILE A 174 6.04 -4.86 -10.77
C ILE A 174 7.08 -3.73 -10.65
N ALA A 175 7.19 -3.11 -9.48
CA ALA A 175 8.13 -2.01 -9.26
C ALA A 175 9.60 -2.39 -9.50
N ARG A 176 9.99 -3.63 -9.18
CA ARG A 176 11.33 -4.14 -9.45
C ARG A 176 11.62 -4.26 -10.95
N GLU A 177 10.61 -4.57 -11.74
CA GLU A 177 10.75 -4.82 -13.18
C GLU A 177 10.69 -3.53 -14.01
N ILE A 178 9.81 -2.57 -13.63
CA ILE A 178 9.51 -1.43 -14.52
C ILE A 178 9.75 -0.03 -13.89
N LEU A 179 10.16 0.08 -12.60
CA LEU A 179 10.61 1.30 -11.93
C LEU A 179 12.11 1.23 -11.61
#